data_f610ea74690b390064823cca9716dc22
#
_entry.id   f610ea74690b390064823cca9716dc22
#
_cell.length_a   1.000
_cell.length_b   1.000
_cell.length_c   1.000
_cell.angle_alpha   90.00
_cell.angle_beta   90.00
_cell.angle_gamma   90.00
#
_symmetry.space_group_name_H-M   'P 1'
#
loop_
_entity.id
_entity.type
_entity.pdbx_description
1 polymer ?
#
loop_
_entity_poly.entity_id
_entity_poly.type
_entity_poly.pdbx_seq_one_letter_code
_entity_poly.pdbx_strand_id
1 'polypeptide(L)'
;SLADITTGEFLLLKEGYEDNYVRSVLTAYNPSEILILEGQSNDLLSAFPVQFLDKRIENIKYCEEIIKDFFEINTTDSLGLERDSEGIISVAMILHYISNTQMMNPKHISKPIKVSLEKTMILDKATVRNLELTNNYYLGTMENSLFSILNNTNTRMGTRLLYGWILNPLSSKKEIDERLK
;
A
#
# COMPACT_ATOMS: atom_id res chain seq x y z
N SER A 1 0.39 4.57 -4.72
CA SER A 1 -0.62 3.54 -4.50
C SER A 1 0.01 2.21 -4.08
N LEU A 2 -0.74 1.35 -3.44
CA LEU A 2 -0.34 0.02 -2.98
C LEU A 2 -1.40 -1.00 -3.38
N ALA A 3 -0.99 -2.18 -3.87
CA ALA A 3 -1.91 -3.28 -4.14
C ALA A 3 -1.37 -4.60 -3.59
N ASP A 4 -2.22 -5.37 -2.94
CA ASP A 4 -1.96 -6.76 -2.61
C ASP A 4 -2.72 -7.67 -3.59
N ILE A 5 -1.97 -8.28 -4.50
CA ILE A 5 -2.52 -9.11 -5.56
C ILE A 5 -3.21 -10.35 -4.99
N THR A 6 -2.79 -10.83 -3.82
CA THR A 6 -3.38 -12.05 -3.23
C THR A 6 -4.72 -11.81 -2.55
N THR A 7 -4.92 -10.63 -1.97
CA THR A 7 -6.18 -10.27 -1.30
C THR A 7 -7.09 -9.44 -2.19
N GLY A 8 -6.54 -8.82 -3.22
CA GLY A 8 -7.23 -7.86 -4.07
C GLY A 8 -7.38 -6.48 -3.41
N GLU A 9 -6.73 -6.23 -2.27
CA GLU A 9 -6.74 -4.92 -1.63
C GLU A 9 -5.96 -3.91 -2.45
N PHE A 10 -6.55 -2.75 -2.69
CA PHE A 10 -5.93 -1.67 -3.43
C PHE A 10 -6.11 -0.33 -2.70
N LEU A 11 -5.00 0.24 -2.27
CA LEU A 11 -4.97 1.46 -1.47
C LEU A 11 -4.34 2.60 -2.28
N LEU A 12 -4.98 3.75 -2.27
CA LEU A 12 -4.45 4.99 -2.79
C LEU A 12 -4.09 5.91 -1.63
N LEU A 13 -2.82 6.21 -1.48
CA LEU A 13 -2.32 7.12 -0.46
C LEU A 13 -2.47 8.57 -0.96
N LYS A 14 -2.77 9.49 -0.06
CA LYS A 14 -2.88 10.92 -0.39
C LYS A 14 -1.51 11.46 -0.82
N GLU A 15 -1.51 12.44 -1.72
CA GLU A 15 -0.32 13.14 -2.21
C GLU A 15 0.39 13.95 -1.11
N GLY A 16 1.66 14.31 -1.38
CA GLY A 16 2.37 15.34 -0.61
C GLY A 16 3.03 14.88 0.68
N TYR A 17 3.32 13.60 0.81
CA TYR A 17 4.03 13.10 1.98
C TYR A 17 5.54 13.31 1.92
N GLU A 18 6.11 13.72 3.06
CA GLU A 18 7.56 13.78 3.25
C GLU A 18 8.21 12.40 3.11
N ASP A 19 9.49 12.36 2.77
CA ASP A 19 10.29 11.14 2.61
C ASP A 19 10.20 10.19 3.80
N ASN A 20 10.16 10.72 5.02
CA ASN A 20 10.03 9.93 6.24
C ASN A 20 8.72 9.14 6.29
N TYR A 21 7.66 9.73 5.76
CA TYR A 21 6.37 9.08 5.65
C TYR A 21 6.39 7.94 4.63
N VAL A 22 6.95 8.18 3.44
CA VAL A 22 7.11 7.14 2.42
C VAL A 22 7.91 5.97 2.97
N ARG A 23 9.00 6.24 3.70
CA ARG A 23 9.79 5.20 4.39
C ARG A 23 8.96 4.39 5.38
N SER A 24 8.11 5.03 6.17
CA SER A 24 7.25 4.35 7.14
C SER A 24 6.25 3.43 6.46
N VAL A 25 5.62 3.90 5.39
CA VAL A 25 4.70 3.09 4.56
C VAL A 25 5.42 1.89 3.97
N LEU A 26 6.57 2.10 3.32
CA LEU A 26 7.36 1.00 2.74
C LEU A 26 7.80 -0.02 3.81
N THR A 27 8.13 0.45 5.01
CA THR A 27 8.50 -0.42 6.12
C THR A 27 7.30 -1.23 6.63
N ALA A 28 6.14 -0.59 6.76
CA ALA A 28 4.92 -1.21 7.27
C ALA A 28 4.36 -2.26 6.31
N TYR A 29 4.32 -1.93 5.03
CA TYR A 29 3.75 -2.83 4.01
C TYR A 29 4.78 -3.81 3.44
N ASN A 30 6.07 -3.53 3.55
CA ASN A 30 7.18 -4.34 3.06
C ASN A 30 6.92 -4.92 1.66
N PRO A 31 6.74 -4.06 0.63
CA PRO A 31 6.31 -4.49 -0.69
C PRO A 31 7.35 -5.43 -1.32
N SER A 32 6.87 -6.44 -2.03
CA SER A 32 7.72 -7.36 -2.79
C SER A 32 8.39 -6.68 -3.97
N GLU A 33 7.73 -5.68 -4.56
CA GLU A 33 8.21 -4.92 -5.71
C GLU A 33 7.71 -3.48 -5.63
N ILE A 34 8.52 -2.55 -6.15
CA ILE A 34 8.16 -1.13 -6.29
C ILE A 34 8.25 -0.76 -7.77
N LEU A 35 7.19 -0.16 -8.29
CA LEU A 35 7.11 0.30 -9.66
C LEU A 35 7.49 1.77 -9.74
N ILE A 36 8.43 2.11 -10.63
CA ILE A 36 8.83 3.49 -10.94
C ILE A 36 8.92 3.68 -12.46
N LEU A 37 8.84 4.91 -12.90
CA LEU A 37 8.98 5.23 -14.31
C LEU A 37 10.48 5.31 -14.70
N GLU A 38 10.80 4.93 -15.92
CA GLU A 38 12.15 5.05 -16.46
C GLU A 38 12.69 6.48 -16.32
N GLY A 39 13.90 6.60 -15.78
CA GLY A 39 14.55 7.89 -15.54
C GLY A 39 14.21 8.54 -14.21
N GLN A 40 13.33 7.94 -13.40
CA GLN A 40 13.15 8.32 -12.01
C GLN A 40 14.09 7.47 -11.14
N SER A 41 14.73 8.09 -10.15
CA SER A 41 15.50 7.41 -9.14
C SER A 41 15.24 8.05 -7.78
N ASN A 42 15.20 7.23 -6.75
CA ASN A 42 15.07 7.72 -5.37
C ASN A 42 15.89 6.80 -4.46
N ASP A 43 16.80 7.37 -3.70
CA ASP A 43 17.65 6.65 -2.74
C ASP A 43 16.84 5.89 -1.69
N LEU A 44 15.60 6.33 -1.44
CA LEU A 44 14.67 5.66 -0.53
C LEU A 44 14.33 4.24 -0.97
N LEU A 45 14.38 3.97 -2.27
CA LEU A 45 13.96 2.71 -2.87
C LEU A 45 15.10 1.68 -3.00
N SER A 46 16.33 2.07 -2.70
CA SER A 46 17.53 1.23 -2.86
C SER A 46 17.49 -0.10 -2.08
N ALA A 47 16.68 -0.16 -1.03
CA ALA A 47 16.50 -1.36 -0.20
C ALA A 47 15.42 -2.34 -0.71
N PHE A 48 14.72 -2.01 -1.78
CA PHE A 48 13.60 -2.78 -2.31
C PHE A 48 13.84 -3.20 -3.77
N PRO A 49 13.26 -4.33 -4.21
CA PRO A 49 13.23 -4.66 -5.63
C PRO A 49 12.44 -3.61 -6.41
N VAL A 50 13.05 -3.01 -7.40
CA VAL A 50 12.46 -1.96 -8.23
C VAL A 50 12.25 -2.47 -9.65
N GLN A 51 11.07 -2.23 -10.20
CA GLN A 51 10.72 -2.47 -11.60
C GLN A 51 10.48 -1.16 -12.32
N PHE A 52 11.11 -1.01 -13.49
CA PHE A 52 10.97 0.18 -14.32
C PHE A 52 9.85 -0.01 -15.33
N LEU A 53 8.98 0.97 -15.43
CA LEU A 53 7.89 1.02 -16.40
C LEU A 53 8.17 2.08 -17.47
N ASP A 54 7.70 1.82 -18.68
CA ASP A 54 7.82 2.71 -19.83
C ASP A 54 7.14 4.06 -19.56
N LYS A 55 7.77 5.16 -19.96
CA LYS A 55 7.27 6.53 -19.81
C LYS A 55 5.91 6.81 -20.50
N ARG A 56 5.45 5.93 -21.38
CA ARG A 56 4.11 6.05 -21.98
C ARG A 56 3.00 6.13 -20.93
N ILE A 57 3.23 5.58 -19.74
CA ILE A 57 2.31 5.65 -18.61
C ILE A 57 2.23 7.05 -17.97
N GLU A 58 3.05 8.03 -18.38
CA GLU A 58 2.88 9.43 -17.99
C GLU A 58 1.68 10.11 -18.69
N ASN A 59 1.16 9.52 -19.76
CA ASN A 59 0.02 10.05 -20.47
C ASN A 59 -1.29 9.76 -19.72
N ILE A 60 -1.88 10.79 -19.13
CA ILE A 60 -3.09 10.69 -18.31
C ILE A 60 -4.25 10.03 -19.08
N LYS A 61 -4.46 10.34 -20.35
CA LYS A 61 -5.54 9.73 -21.15
C LYS A 61 -5.33 8.23 -21.30
N TYR A 62 -4.09 7.79 -21.54
CA TYR A 62 -3.75 6.38 -21.62
C TYR A 62 -3.97 5.68 -20.26
N CYS A 63 -3.60 6.34 -19.17
CA CYS A 63 -3.87 5.84 -17.82
C CYS A 63 -5.37 5.69 -17.52
N GLU A 64 -6.17 6.68 -17.91
CA GLU A 64 -7.63 6.60 -17.76
C GLU A 64 -8.23 5.43 -18.55
N GLU A 65 -7.75 5.18 -19.77
CA GLU A 65 -8.19 4.03 -20.57
C GLU A 65 -7.89 2.70 -19.87
N ILE A 66 -6.66 2.51 -19.37
CA ILE A 66 -6.27 1.33 -18.59
C ILE A 66 -7.21 1.11 -17.41
N ILE A 67 -7.51 2.17 -16.64
CA ILE A 67 -8.36 2.09 -15.45
C ILE A 67 -9.80 1.75 -15.84
N LYS A 68 -10.33 2.40 -16.88
CA LYS A 68 -11.69 2.18 -17.38
C LYS A 68 -11.89 0.75 -17.87
N ASP A 69 -10.93 0.25 -18.65
CA ASP A 69 -10.98 -1.12 -19.18
C ASP A 69 -10.85 -2.17 -18.07
N PHE A 70 -9.97 -1.92 -17.10
CA PHE A 70 -9.75 -2.88 -16.02
C PHE A 70 -10.96 -3.03 -15.10
N PHE A 71 -11.58 -1.91 -14.69
CA PHE A 71 -12.72 -1.91 -13.78
C PHE A 71 -14.08 -1.91 -14.48
N GLU A 72 -14.11 -1.96 -15.82
CA GLU A 72 -15.33 -1.91 -16.65
C GLU A 72 -16.21 -0.69 -16.31
N ILE A 73 -15.59 0.50 -16.17
CA ILE A 73 -16.24 1.76 -15.81
C ILE A 73 -16.17 2.80 -16.93
N ASN A 74 -17.13 3.71 -16.97
CA ASN A 74 -17.15 4.78 -17.98
C ASN A 74 -16.28 5.98 -17.63
N THR A 75 -16.13 6.29 -16.33
CA THR A 75 -15.37 7.45 -15.84
C THR A 75 -14.54 7.09 -14.61
N THR A 76 -13.36 7.70 -14.47
CA THR A 76 -12.49 7.55 -13.30
C THR A 76 -13.04 8.25 -12.06
N ASP A 77 -14.01 9.15 -12.23
CA ASP A 77 -14.67 9.88 -11.14
C ASP A 77 -15.36 8.93 -10.15
N SER A 78 -15.88 7.80 -10.66
CA SER A 78 -16.49 6.76 -9.82
C SER A 78 -15.51 6.11 -8.81
N LEU A 79 -14.21 6.35 -8.97
CA LEU A 79 -13.15 5.89 -8.08
C LEU A 79 -12.65 7.01 -7.16
N GLY A 80 -13.24 8.21 -7.23
CA GLY A 80 -12.78 9.38 -6.49
C GLY A 80 -11.44 9.93 -6.97
N LEU A 81 -11.06 9.67 -8.23
CA LEU A 81 -9.83 10.14 -8.86
C LEU A 81 -10.02 11.46 -9.62
N GLU A 82 -11.10 12.18 -9.36
CA GLU A 82 -11.36 13.47 -9.97
C GLU A 82 -10.20 14.44 -9.69
N ARG A 83 -9.61 15.00 -10.76
CA ARG A 83 -8.51 15.98 -10.69
C ARG A 83 -7.24 15.49 -9.99
N ASP A 84 -7.09 14.19 -9.78
CA ASP A 84 -5.95 13.55 -9.13
C ASP A 84 -5.08 12.88 -10.20
N SER A 85 -4.30 13.67 -10.94
CA SER A 85 -3.45 13.17 -12.03
C SER A 85 -2.40 12.17 -11.56
N GLU A 86 -1.81 12.39 -10.40
CA GLU A 86 -0.79 11.50 -9.82
C GLU A 86 -1.44 10.21 -9.31
N GLY A 87 -2.63 10.31 -8.73
CA GLY A 87 -3.43 9.15 -8.35
C GLY A 87 -3.80 8.29 -9.55
N ILE A 88 -4.25 8.91 -10.65
CA ILE A 88 -4.56 8.20 -11.91
C ILE A 88 -3.32 7.47 -12.43
N ILE A 89 -2.16 8.15 -12.53
CA ILE A 89 -0.92 7.56 -13.01
C ILE A 89 -0.51 6.40 -12.10
N SER A 90 -0.49 6.59 -10.78
CA SER A 90 -0.04 5.57 -9.84
C SER A 90 -0.93 4.33 -9.80
N VAL A 91 -2.25 4.49 -9.98
CA VAL A 91 -3.19 3.38 -10.12
C VAL A 91 -2.97 2.66 -11.44
N ALA A 92 -2.87 3.39 -12.55
CA ALA A 92 -2.64 2.81 -13.88
C ALA A 92 -1.32 2.03 -13.97
N MET A 93 -0.24 2.49 -13.33
CA MET A 93 1.04 1.80 -13.27
C MET A 93 0.88 0.39 -12.69
N ILE A 94 0.18 0.25 -11.57
CA ILE A 94 -0.05 -1.03 -10.93
C ILE A 94 -0.92 -1.92 -11.80
N LEU A 95 -2.02 -1.42 -12.34
CA LEU A 95 -2.93 -2.18 -13.19
C LEU A 95 -2.25 -2.66 -14.48
N HIS A 96 -1.47 -1.78 -15.11
CA HIS A 96 -0.67 -2.11 -16.30
C HIS A 96 0.33 -3.23 -16.02
N TYR A 97 1.05 -3.12 -14.90
CA TYR A 97 2.02 -4.13 -14.49
C TYR A 97 1.37 -5.49 -14.23
N ILE A 98 0.26 -5.51 -13.49
CA ILE A 98 -0.48 -6.73 -13.20
C ILE A 98 -1.01 -7.38 -14.48
N SER A 99 -1.60 -6.60 -15.38
CA SER A 99 -2.14 -7.12 -16.64
C SER A 99 -1.07 -7.72 -17.55
N ASN A 100 0.13 -7.13 -17.55
CA ASN A 100 1.24 -7.61 -18.38
C ASN A 100 1.98 -8.82 -17.78
N THR A 101 2.06 -8.91 -16.44
CA THR A 101 2.84 -9.96 -15.79
C THR A 101 2.03 -11.23 -15.54
N GLN A 102 0.74 -11.10 -15.23
CA GLN A 102 -0.09 -12.26 -14.88
C GLN A 102 -0.88 -12.87 -16.04
N MET A 103 -0.80 -12.28 -17.26
CA MET A 103 -1.55 -12.71 -18.45
C MET A 103 -3.08 -12.90 -18.23
N MET A 104 -3.59 -12.57 -17.06
CA MET A 104 -4.99 -12.65 -16.67
C MET A 104 -5.40 -11.36 -16.00
N ASN A 105 -6.59 -10.87 -16.34
CA ASN A 105 -7.17 -9.73 -15.61
C ASN A 105 -7.70 -10.24 -14.25
N PRO A 106 -7.03 -9.96 -13.13
CA PRO A 106 -7.43 -10.50 -11.83
C PRO A 106 -8.68 -9.77 -11.32
N LYS A 107 -9.84 -10.28 -11.67
CA LYS A 107 -11.17 -9.72 -11.33
C LYS A 107 -11.42 -9.52 -9.83
N HIS A 108 -10.58 -10.10 -8.98
CA HIS A 108 -10.68 -9.97 -7.53
C HIS A 108 -10.04 -8.71 -6.97
N ILE A 109 -9.31 -7.93 -7.80
CA ILE A 109 -8.73 -6.66 -7.34
C ILE A 109 -9.85 -5.65 -7.12
N SER A 110 -9.91 -5.14 -5.89
CA SER A 110 -10.89 -4.15 -5.48
C SER A 110 -10.62 -2.78 -6.13
N LYS A 111 -11.64 -1.96 -6.19
CA LYS A 111 -11.46 -0.55 -6.55
C LYS A 111 -10.54 0.13 -5.54
N PRO A 112 -9.65 1.06 -5.97
CA PRO A 112 -8.74 1.73 -5.07
C PRO A 112 -9.49 2.53 -4.01
N ILE A 113 -9.09 2.34 -2.74
CA ILE A 113 -9.64 3.06 -1.59
C ILE A 113 -8.66 4.17 -1.21
N LYS A 114 -9.12 5.42 -1.23
CA LYS A 114 -8.31 6.54 -0.72
C LYS A 114 -8.13 6.41 0.79
N VAL A 115 -6.89 6.28 1.20
CA VAL A 115 -6.51 6.20 2.62
C VAL A 115 -5.89 7.54 3.03
N SER A 116 -6.53 8.21 3.99
CA SER A 116 -5.92 9.34 4.68
C SER A 116 -5.25 8.82 5.95
N LEU A 117 -3.94 8.97 6.01
CA LEU A 117 -3.15 8.55 7.16
C LEU A 117 -3.04 9.65 8.24
N GLU A 118 -3.70 10.79 8.04
CA GLU A 118 -3.82 11.84 9.06
C GLU A 118 -4.38 11.31 10.40
N LYS A 119 -5.02 10.15 10.35
CA LYS A 119 -5.66 9.48 11.48
C LYS A 119 -4.83 8.36 12.11
N THR A 120 -3.66 8.09 11.59
CA THR A 120 -2.76 7.07 12.12
C THR A 120 -1.48 7.70 12.67
N MET A 121 -0.90 7.05 13.66
CA MET A 121 0.40 7.41 14.19
C MET A 121 1.49 6.83 13.26
N ILE A 122 2.40 7.68 12.82
CA ILE A 122 3.53 7.26 12.00
C ILE A 122 4.57 6.60 12.90
N LEU A 123 4.87 5.34 12.64
CA LEU A 123 5.94 4.60 13.30
C LEU A 123 7.14 4.46 12.36
N ASP A 124 8.27 5.00 12.73
CA ASP A 124 9.49 4.80 11.96
C ASP A 124 10.08 3.39 12.17
N LYS A 125 11.01 3.00 11.29
CA LYS A 125 11.65 1.68 11.33
C LYS A 125 12.37 1.41 12.66
N ALA A 126 12.96 2.44 13.27
CA ALA A 126 13.66 2.30 14.55
C ALA A 126 12.64 2.03 15.67
N THR A 127 11.52 2.72 15.69
CA THR A 127 10.43 2.50 16.64
C THR A 127 9.86 1.08 16.52
N VAL A 128 9.51 0.65 15.30
CA VAL A 128 8.98 -0.70 15.06
C VAL A 128 9.95 -1.77 15.56
N ARG A 129 11.25 -1.60 15.28
CA ARG A 129 12.30 -2.53 15.68
C ARG A 129 12.57 -2.51 17.19
N ASN A 130 12.72 -1.32 17.78
CA ASN A 130 13.08 -1.17 19.19
C ASN A 130 11.96 -1.58 20.15
N LEU A 131 10.71 -1.44 19.71
CA LEU A 131 9.53 -1.92 20.44
C LEU A 131 9.18 -3.39 20.12
N GLU A 132 9.96 -4.03 19.25
CA GLU A 132 9.75 -5.43 18.83
C GLU A 132 8.30 -5.70 18.41
N LEU A 133 7.72 -4.76 17.65
CA LEU A 133 6.30 -4.83 17.30
C LEU A 133 5.96 -6.04 16.44
N THR A 134 6.80 -6.34 15.45
CA THR A 134 6.57 -7.43 14.49
C THR A 134 7.64 -8.51 14.52
N ASN A 135 8.87 -8.15 14.89
CA ASN A 135 9.99 -9.07 14.94
C ASN A 135 10.80 -8.84 16.21
N ASN A 136 11.35 -9.92 16.76
CA ASN A 136 12.30 -9.87 17.86
C ASN A 136 13.62 -9.23 17.40
N TYR A 137 14.17 -8.35 18.20
CA TYR A 137 15.38 -7.59 17.87
C TYR A 137 16.62 -8.49 17.68
N TYR A 138 16.77 -9.51 18.51
CA TYR A 138 17.95 -10.38 18.51
C TYR A 138 17.88 -11.50 17.47
N LEU A 139 16.68 -12.10 17.30
CA LEU A 139 16.49 -13.27 16.44
C LEU A 139 16.08 -12.90 15.02
N GLY A 140 15.56 -11.69 14.81
CA GLY A 140 14.99 -11.27 13.52
C GLY A 140 13.72 -12.01 13.09
N THR A 141 13.21 -12.88 13.98
CA THR A 141 11.99 -13.69 13.73
C THR A 141 10.76 -13.01 14.33
N MET A 142 9.57 -13.45 13.92
CA MET A 142 8.31 -12.97 14.50
C MET A 142 8.10 -13.48 15.94
N GLU A 143 8.76 -14.57 16.33
CA GLU A 143 8.64 -15.14 17.66
C GLU A 143 9.05 -14.15 18.75
N ASN A 144 8.29 -14.11 19.83
CA ASN A 144 8.49 -13.20 20.98
C ASN A 144 8.34 -11.70 20.63
N SER A 145 7.73 -11.35 19.49
CA SER A 145 7.29 -9.99 19.19
C SER A 145 5.92 -9.68 19.78
N LEU A 146 5.57 -8.39 19.88
CA LEU A 146 4.22 -7.98 20.29
C LEU A 146 3.15 -8.63 19.41
N PHE A 147 3.39 -8.66 18.10
CA PHE A 147 2.49 -9.30 17.15
C PHE A 147 2.29 -10.78 17.46
N SER A 148 3.35 -11.53 17.74
CA SER A 148 3.25 -12.96 18.01
C SER A 148 2.44 -13.27 19.27
N ILE A 149 2.53 -12.41 20.30
CA ILE A 149 1.79 -12.55 21.55
C ILE A 149 0.31 -12.26 21.37
N LEU A 150 -0.01 -11.25 20.55
CA LEU A 150 -1.39 -10.82 20.31
C LEU A 150 -2.11 -11.64 19.24
N ASN A 151 -1.37 -12.35 18.39
CA ASN A 151 -1.94 -13.04 17.24
C ASN A 151 -2.65 -14.36 17.63
N ASN A 152 -3.89 -14.23 18.08
CA ASN A 152 -4.81 -15.34 18.31
C ASN A 152 -5.87 -15.46 17.20
N THR A 153 -5.56 -14.97 16.00
CA THR A 153 -6.51 -14.96 14.88
C THR A 153 -6.63 -16.34 14.26
N ASN A 154 -7.86 -16.71 13.87
CA ASN A 154 -8.16 -18.02 13.27
C ASN A 154 -7.98 -18.03 11.75
N THR A 155 -7.81 -16.85 11.11
CA THR A 155 -7.73 -16.73 9.65
C THR A 155 -6.54 -15.91 9.22
N ARG A 156 -6.00 -16.21 8.03
CA ARG A 156 -4.92 -15.40 7.44
C ARG A 156 -5.32 -13.93 7.23
N MET A 157 -6.59 -13.67 6.94
CA MET A 157 -7.11 -12.31 6.80
C MET A 157 -7.08 -11.56 8.14
N GLY A 158 -7.53 -12.21 9.21
CA GLY A 158 -7.45 -11.64 10.56
C GLY A 158 -6.01 -11.39 11.00
N THR A 159 -5.09 -12.31 10.70
CA THR A 159 -3.66 -12.15 10.96
C THR A 159 -3.09 -10.90 10.28
N ARG A 160 -3.41 -10.70 8.98
CA ARG A 160 -2.97 -9.51 8.23
C ARG A 160 -3.58 -8.21 8.77
N LEU A 161 -4.86 -8.25 9.10
CA LEU A 161 -5.54 -7.08 9.68
C LEU A 161 -4.91 -6.66 11.00
N LEU A 162 -4.66 -7.62 11.89
CA LEU A 162 -3.99 -7.36 13.18
C LEU A 162 -2.57 -6.80 12.96
N TYR A 163 -1.81 -7.38 12.03
CA TYR A 163 -0.49 -6.89 11.66
C TYR A 163 -0.53 -5.43 11.18
N GLY A 164 -1.46 -5.11 10.29
CA GLY A 164 -1.68 -3.75 9.82
C GLY A 164 -2.09 -2.78 10.94
N TRP A 165 -2.91 -3.21 11.89
CA TRP A 165 -3.32 -2.39 13.03
C TRP A 165 -2.17 -2.06 13.99
N ILE A 166 -1.26 -3.00 14.21
CA ILE A 166 -0.08 -2.79 15.05
C ILE A 166 0.89 -1.79 14.41
N LEU A 167 1.07 -1.87 13.08
CA LEU A 167 1.98 -0.98 12.36
C LEU A 167 1.39 0.39 12.04
N ASN A 168 0.05 0.49 11.99
CA ASN A 168 -0.67 1.74 11.72
C ASN A 168 -1.68 2.03 12.84
N PRO A 169 -1.23 2.32 14.07
CA PRO A 169 -2.11 2.61 15.19
C PRO A 169 -2.89 3.89 14.95
N LEU A 170 -4.16 3.90 15.33
CA LEU A 170 -5.01 5.07 15.21
C LEU A 170 -4.57 6.15 16.18
N SER A 171 -4.62 7.43 15.76
CA SER A 171 -4.36 8.61 16.60
C SER A 171 -5.66 9.27 17.10
N SER A 172 -6.79 9.00 16.47
CA SER A 172 -8.08 9.57 16.81
C SER A 172 -8.81 8.75 17.88
N LYS A 173 -9.09 9.36 19.04
CA LYS A 173 -9.84 8.71 20.13
C LYS A 173 -11.18 8.14 19.66
N LYS A 174 -11.92 8.89 18.83
CA LYS A 174 -13.21 8.44 18.31
C LYS A 174 -13.10 7.13 17.53
N GLU A 175 -12.10 7.02 16.66
CA GLU A 175 -11.89 5.83 15.84
C GLU A 175 -11.35 4.66 16.66
N ILE A 176 -10.53 4.94 17.69
CA ILE A 176 -10.10 3.91 18.66
C ILE A 176 -11.32 3.35 19.40
N ASP A 177 -12.21 4.20 19.90
CA ASP A 177 -13.41 3.79 20.61
C ASP A 177 -14.38 3.00 19.70
N GLU A 178 -14.45 3.33 18.40
CA GLU A 178 -15.22 2.59 17.40
C GLU A 178 -14.63 1.22 17.11
N ARG A 179 -13.30 1.10 17.11
CA ARG A 179 -12.60 -0.19 16.88
C ARG A 179 -12.68 -1.13 18.07
N LEU A 180 -12.86 -0.59 19.29
CA LEU A 180 -12.94 -1.37 20.54
C LEU A 180 -14.36 -1.89 20.85
N LYS A 181 -15.38 -1.49 20.11
CA LYS A 181 -16.76 -1.99 20.23
C LYS A 181 -16.96 -3.27 19.47
#